data_ea84c723f090360dd6384ee65a8cb319
#
_entry.id   ea84c723f090360dd6384ee65a8cb319
#
_cell.length_a   1.000
_cell.length_b   1.000
_cell.length_c   1.000
_cell.angle_alpha   90.00
_cell.angle_beta   90.00
_cell.angle_gamma   90.00
#
_symmetry.space_group_name_H-M   'P 1'
#
loop_
_entity.id
_entity.type
_entity.pdbx_description
1 polymer ?
#
loop_
_entity_poly.entity_id
_entity_poly.type
_entity_poly.pdbx_seq_one_letter_code
_entity_poly.pdbx_strand_id
1 'polypeptide(L)'
;MLKEKRQFEVIESRQMDHLGVFHEVARALTQTLELEEILLIIMRKMAQFFGPERWSMLMVDEEAQDLYYAIAVGEDSQSLKGLRVPLGEGVAGWVASTGNPLVVPDVSLDTRWDAFSRAHPELRIRSIACIPIRSGEKTLGVIQLLNTKLDLESEYSISFLRILCDYAAIAIQNARSVKLIHELTITDDCTGLFNARHLYTLLDEQIELAATIPETRFSLLFVDLDHFKLVNDTHGHLIGSRLLAEVGGLMRRALGPANSCFRYGGDEFVALLPGLEKQAAIDATMKLWEQLRKARFLTGQGLFLALAGSFGLATFPEDGASVPAIIRAADTMMYEAKTTRDNIAVAGLGLLTGAKPAAPSGKTATMAAGDLEAKRR
;
A
#
# COMPACT_ATOMS: atom_id res chain seq x y z
N MET A 1 40.35 -45.29 11.69
CA MET A 1 40.38 -45.27 10.22
C MET A 1 39.01 -45.51 9.56
N LEU A 2 38.37 -46.69 9.71
CA LEU A 2 37.05 -46.93 9.05
C LEU A 2 35.89 -46.14 9.66
N LYS A 3 35.86 -45.89 10.98
CA LYS A 3 34.88 -45.02 11.63
C LYS A 3 35.07 -43.55 11.29
N GLU A 4 36.30 -43.11 11.23
CA GLU A 4 36.64 -41.74 10.86
C GLU A 4 36.28 -41.42 9.39
N LYS A 5 36.57 -42.40 8.48
CA LYS A 5 36.21 -42.26 7.06
C LYS A 5 34.68 -42.20 6.86
N ARG A 6 33.89 -43.00 7.58
CA ARG A 6 32.42 -42.90 7.55
C ARG A 6 31.91 -41.59 8.15
N GLN A 7 32.58 -41.06 9.17
CA GLN A 7 32.20 -39.78 9.77
C GLN A 7 32.51 -38.61 8.84
N PHE A 8 33.62 -38.66 8.13
CA PHE A 8 33.96 -37.71 7.07
C PHE A 8 33.00 -37.76 5.89
N GLU A 9 32.65 -38.94 5.37
CA GLU A 9 31.69 -39.11 4.28
C GLU A 9 30.27 -38.60 4.66
N VAL A 10 29.85 -38.76 5.89
CA VAL A 10 28.55 -38.26 6.40
C VAL A 10 28.58 -36.70 6.52
N ILE A 11 29.72 -36.14 6.92
CA ILE A 11 29.89 -34.68 7.01
C ILE A 11 29.91 -34.05 5.62
N GLU A 12 30.66 -34.65 4.68
CA GLU A 12 30.70 -34.15 3.28
C GLU A 12 29.35 -34.28 2.59
N SER A 13 28.60 -35.37 2.78
CA SER A 13 27.25 -35.51 2.23
C SER A 13 26.30 -34.46 2.77
N ARG A 14 26.32 -34.20 4.09
CA ARG A 14 25.49 -33.14 4.69
C ARG A 14 25.86 -31.73 4.19
N GLN A 15 27.17 -31.45 4.00
CA GLN A 15 27.61 -30.14 3.47
C GLN A 15 27.17 -29.95 2.02
N MET A 16 27.20 -31.00 1.20
CA MET A 16 26.69 -30.94 -0.18
C MET A 16 25.19 -30.71 -0.25
N ASP A 17 24.40 -31.33 0.63
CA ASP A 17 22.97 -31.12 0.69
C ASP A 17 22.62 -29.67 1.04
N HIS A 18 23.40 -29.01 1.90
CA HIS A 18 23.18 -27.62 2.30
C HIS A 18 23.52 -26.62 1.21
N LEU A 19 24.60 -26.86 0.45
CA LEU A 19 24.94 -26.02 -0.71
C LEU A 19 23.80 -26.06 -1.74
N GLY A 20 23.18 -27.23 -1.93
CA GLY A 20 22.01 -27.39 -2.77
C GLY A 20 20.82 -26.53 -2.29
N VAL A 21 20.54 -26.51 -1.00
CA VAL A 21 19.46 -25.68 -0.43
C VAL A 21 19.73 -24.18 -0.66
N PHE A 22 20.93 -23.71 -0.35
CA PHE A 22 21.29 -22.31 -0.57
C PHE A 22 21.21 -21.91 -2.03
N HIS A 23 21.65 -22.80 -2.96
CA HIS A 23 21.56 -22.56 -4.38
C HIS A 23 20.09 -22.42 -4.84
N GLU A 24 19.21 -23.28 -4.39
CA GLU A 24 17.78 -23.23 -4.74
C GLU A 24 17.11 -21.98 -4.19
N VAL A 25 17.39 -21.60 -2.94
CA VAL A 25 16.85 -20.37 -2.35
C VAL A 25 17.39 -19.13 -3.07
N ALA A 26 18.70 -19.06 -3.32
CA ALA A 26 19.31 -17.97 -4.07
C ALA A 26 18.72 -17.85 -5.49
N ARG A 27 18.45 -19.00 -6.14
CA ARG A 27 17.80 -19.04 -7.44
C ARG A 27 16.36 -18.51 -7.37
N ALA A 28 15.59 -18.90 -6.35
CA ALA A 28 14.22 -18.38 -6.15
C ALA A 28 14.21 -16.86 -6.01
N LEU A 29 15.15 -16.28 -5.25
CA LEU A 29 15.29 -14.82 -5.11
C LEU A 29 15.55 -14.07 -6.44
N THR A 30 16.05 -14.77 -7.46
CA THR A 30 16.35 -14.18 -8.76
C THR A 30 15.32 -14.49 -9.84
N GLN A 31 14.44 -15.47 -9.62
CA GLN A 31 13.48 -15.95 -10.62
C GLN A 31 12.06 -15.42 -10.43
N THR A 32 11.68 -15.08 -9.22
CA THR A 32 10.35 -14.53 -8.92
C THR A 32 10.48 -13.27 -8.05
N LEU A 33 9.55 -12.34 -8.21
CA LEU A 33 9.38 -11.18 -7.34
C LEU A 33 8.24 -11.37 -6.32
N GLU A 34 7.54 -12.53 -6.41
CA GLU A 34 6.43 -12.85 -5.51
C GLU A 34 6.97 -13.27 -4.14
N LEU A 35 6.83 -12.36 -3.17
CA LEU A 35 7.36 -12.55 -1.81
C LEU A 35 6.87 -13.85 -1.17
N GLU A 36 5.57 -14.14 -1.29
CA GLU A 36 4.96 -15.32 -0.68
C GLU A 36 5.58 -16.62 -1.22
N GLU A 37 5.84 -16.68 -2.53
CA GLU A 37 6.46 -17.84 -3.18
C GLU A 37 7.88 -18.07 -2.66
N ILE A 38 8.70 -17.02 -2.59
CA ILE A 38 10.07 -17.08 -2.07
C ILE A 38 10.07 -17.57 -0.61
N LEU A 39 9.23 -16.95 0.23
CA LEU A 39 9.14 -17.31 1.63
C LEU A 39 8.67 -18.76 1.82
N LEU A 40 7.73 -19.26 1.02
CA LEU A 40 7.30 -20.65 1.03
C LEU A 40 8.42 -21.61 0.63
N ILE A 41 9.27 -21.26 -0.35
CA ILE A 41 10.44 -22.08 -0.72
C ILE A 41 11.42 -22.17 0.45
N ILE A 42 11.77 -21.03 1.07
CA ILE A 42 12.64 -20.99 2.25
C ILE A 42 12.09 -21.87 3.36
N MET A 43 10.81 -21.71 3.67
CA MET A 43 10.16 -22.43 4.74
C MET A 43 10.07 -23.93 4.46
N ARG A 44 9.79 -24.35 3.22
CA ARG A 44 9.82 -25.77 2.82
C ARG A 44 11.22 -26.37 2.99
N LYS A 45 12.27 -25.63 2.65
CA LYS A 45 13.64 -26.09 2.83
C LYS A 45 14.01 -26.24 4.31
N MET A 46 13.61 -25.29 5.15
CA MET A 46 13.75 -25.42 6.60
C MET A 46 13.00 -26.65 7.13
N ALA A 47 11.76 -26.89 6.68
CA ALA A 47 10.98 -28.05 7.10
C ALA A 47 11.60 -29.38 6.69
N GLN A 48 12.13 -29.48 5.47
CA GLN A 48 12.84 -30.69 5.00
C GLN A 48 14.07 -31.01 5.85
N PHE A 49 14.79 -29.97 6.29
CA PHE A 49 16.03 -30.11 7.02
C PHE A 49 15.81 -30.38 8.51
N PHE A 50 14.93 -29.63 9.17
CA PHE A 50 14.72 -29.66 10.60
C PHE A 50 13.59 -30.62 11.04
N GLY A 51 12.73 -31.03 10.12
CA GLY A 51 11.61 -31.94 10.40
C GLY A 51 10.71 -31.49 11.56
N PRO A 52 10.34 -30.19 11.66
CA PRO A 52 9.47 -29.73 12.72
C PRO A 52 8.05 -30.28 12.53
N GLU A 53 7.33 -30.54 13.61
CA GLU A 53 5.90 -30.89 13.52
C GLU A 53 5.06 -29.71 12.99
N ARG A 54 5.47 -28.49 13.36
CA ARG A 54 4.85 -27.24 12.93
C ARG A 54 5.89 -26.16 12.75
N TRP A 55 5.61 -25.22 11.86
CA TRP A 55 6.44 -24.07 11.69
C TRP A 55 5.61 -22.86 11.24
N SER A 56 6.08 -21.69 11.61
CA SER A 56 5.41 -20.44 11.27
C SER A 56 6.41 -19.31 11.04
N MET A 57 5.97 -18.34 10.26
CA MET A 57 6.62 -17.04 10.10
C MET A 57 5.69 -15.97 10.60
N LEU A 58 6.16 -15.16 11.53
CA LEU A 58 5.45 -14.01 12.04
C LEU A 58 6.17 -12.75 11.56
N MET A 59 5.40 -11.76 11.13
CA MET A 59 5.91 -10.47 10.68
C MET A 59 5.61 -9.39 11.70
N VAL A 60 6.54 -8.45 11.85
CA VAL A 60 6.37 -7.28 12.74
C VAL A 60 5.44 -6.27 12.07
N ASP A 61 4.41 -5.89 12.80
CA ASP A 61 3.56 -4.74 12.54
C ASP A 61 4.05 -3.57 13.42
N GLU A 62 4.70 -2.59 12.78
CA GLU A 62 5.31 -1.48 13.50
C GLU A 62 4.27 -0.50 14.06
N GLU A 63 3.13 -0.37 13.41
CA GLU A 63 2.05 0.52 13.87
C GLU A 63 1.32 -0.08 15.07
N ALA A 64 1.01 -1.37 15.01
CA ALA A 64 0.34 -2.08 16.09
C ALA A 64 1.28 -2.50 17.23
N GLN A 65 2.61 -2.47 17.03
CA GLN A 65 3.64 -2.91 17.99
C GLN A 65 3.48 -4.39 18.39
N ASP A 66 3.12 -5.23 17.43
CA ASP A 66 2.92 -6.66 17.61
C ASP A 66 3.43 -7.48 16.41
N LEU A 67 3.24 -8.79 16.50
CA LEU A 67 3.52 -9.76 15.45
C LEU A 67 2.22 -10.39 14.97
N TYR A 68 2.09 -10.60 13.66
CA TYR A 68 1.02 -11.39 13.06
C TYR A 68 1.56 -12.59 12.30
N TYR A 69 0.80 -13.67 12.27
CA TYR A 69 1.14 -14.88 11.53
C TYR A 69 0.96 -14.66 10.02
N ALA A 70 2.06 -14.49 9.31
CA ALA A 70 2.07 -14.38 7.84
C ALA A 70 1.96 -15.76 7.18
N ILE A 71 2.69 -16.75 7.70
CA ILE A 71 2.66 -18.12 7.22
C ILE A 71 2.62 -19.05 8.44
N ALA A 72 1.75 -20.07 8.39
CA ALA A 72 1.70 -21.14 9.37
C ALA A 72 1.43 -22.48 8.67
N VAL A 73 2.18 -23.53 9.03
CA VAL A 73 2.06 -24.86 8.46
C VAL A 73 2.12 -25.91 9.57
N GLY A 74 1.30 -26.95 9.45
CA GLY A 74 1.14 -28.05 10.40
C GLY A 74 -0.32 -28.20 10.83
N GLU A 75 -0.57 -29.15 11.72
CA GLU A 75 -1.89 -29.32 12.35
C GLU A 75 -2.28 -28.03 13.07
N ASP A 76 -3.55 -27.62 12.97
CA ASP A 76 -4.11 -26.41 13.58
C ASP A 76 -3.58 -25.06 13.05
N SER A 77 -2.89 -25.04 11.89
CA SER A 77 -2.39 -23.79 11.29
C SER A 77 -3.51 -22.76 11.00
N GLN A 78 -4.74 -23.22 10.81
CA GLN A 78 -5.91 -22.35 10.61
C GLN A 78 -6.29 -21.57 11.87
N SER A 79 -6.09 -22.14 13.07
CA SER A 79 -6.39 -21.49 14.34
C SER A 79 -5.41 -20.36 14.66
N LEU A 80 -4.25 -20.34 14.01
CA LEU A 80 -3.24 -19.28 14.17
C LEU A 80 -3.53 -18.04 13.29
N LYS A 81 -4.40 -18.18 12.29
CA LYS A 81 -4.76 -17.03 11.44
C LYS A 81 -5.52 -15.98 12.26
N GLY A 82 -5.01 -14.75 12.22
CA GLY A 82 -5.60 -13.62 12.94
C GLY A 82 -5.12 -13.46 14.38
N LEU A 83 -4.34 -14.41 14.91
CA LEU A 83 -3.68 -14.23 16.20
C LEU A 83 -2.54 -13.20 16.07
N ARG A 84 -2.40 -12.39 17.11
CA ARG A 84 -1.33 -11.40 17.24
C ARG A 84 -0.56 -11.65 18.54
N VAL A 85 0.73 -11.38 18.51
CA VAL A 85 1.64 -11.54 19.64
C VAL A 85 2.32 -10.21 19.93
N PRO A 86 2.09 -9.57 21.08
CA PRO A 86 2.73 -8.30 21.42
C PRO A 86 4.27 -8.43 21.41
N LEU A 87 4.95 -7.37 21.00
CA LEU A 87 6.42 -7.31 21.06
C LEU A 87 6.87 -7.41 22.51
N GLY A 88 7.87 -8.25 22.77
CA GLY A 88 8.38 -8.54 24.12
C GLY A 88 7.63 -9.65 24.86
N GLU A 89 6.46 -10.09 24.40
CA GLU A 89 5.69 -11.14 25.04
C GLU A 89 5.91 -12.52 24.39
N GLY A 90 5.95 -13.57 25.22
CA GLY A 90 6.21 -14.93 24.77
C GLY A 90 7.57 -15.09 24.11
N VAL A 91 7.79 -16.23 23.49
CA VAL A 91 9.06 -16.54 22.80
C VAL A 91 9.24 -15.70 21.54
N ALA A 92 8.20 -15.58 20.71
CA ALA A 92 8.27 -14.83 19.45
C ALA A 92 8.43 -13.33 19.68
N GLY A 93 7.64 -12.74 20.58
CA GLY A 93 7.73 -11.32 20.91
C GLY A 93 9.06 -10.95 21.54
N TRP A 94 9.62 -11.81 22.38
CA TRP A 94 10.96 -11.61 22.96
C TRP A 94 12.06 -11.63 21.88
N VAL A 95 12.03 -12.61 20.97
CA VAL A 95 12.98 -12.70 19.83
C VAL A 95 12.85 -11.48 18.92
N ALA A 96 11.61 -11.05 18.64
CA ALA A 96 11.37 -9.89 17.81
C ALA A 96 11.90 -8.61 18.42
N SER A 97 11.72 -8.41 19.73
CA SER A 97 12.16 -7.20 20.44
C SER A 97 13.66 -7.14 20.69
N THR A 98 14.29 -8.30 20.96
CA THR A 98 15.74 -8.35 21.28
C THR A 98 16.62 -8.55 20.05
N GLY A 99 16.06 -9.08 18.94
CA GLY A 99 16.81 -9.47 17.76
C GLY A 99 17.76 -10.65 17.97
N ASN A 100 17.62 -11.38 19.10
CA ASN A 100 18.44 -12.55 19.43
C ASN A 100 17.68 -13.84 19.20
N PRO A 101 18.30 -14.86 18.58
CA PRO A 101 17.67 -16.16 18.45
C PRO A 101 17.49 -16.83 19.81
N LEU A 102 16.44 -17.63 19.94
CA LEU A 102 16.12 -18.36 21.15
C LEU A 102 15.76 -19.80 20.82
N VAL A 103 16.41 -20.73 21.50
CA VAL A 103 16.07 -22.16 21.47
C VAL A 103 15.60 -22.57 22.85
N VAL A 104 14.43 -23.16 22.93
CA VAL A 104 13.81 -23.67 24.16
C VAL A 104 13.56 -25.17 23.96
N PRO A 105 14.45 -26.04 24.47
CA PRO A 105 14.33 -27.49 24.32
C PRO A 105 13.13 -28.08 25.05
N ASP A 106 12.74 -27.47 26.17
CA ASP A 106 11.56 -27.83 26.96
C ASP A 106 10.83 -26.54 27.41
N VAL A 107 9.70 -26.28 26.77
CA VAL A 107 8.90 -25.07 27.04
C VAL A 107 8.31 -25.03 28.45
N SER A 108 8.18 -26.20 29.13
CA SER A 108 7.67 -26.26 30.50
C SER A 108 8.60 -25.59 31.51
N LEU A 109 9.87 -25.41 31.14
CA LEU A 109 10.91 -24.80 31.96
C LEU A 109 11.10 -23.31 31.66
N ASP A 110 10.41 -22.76 30.65
CA ASP A 110 10.58 -21.37 30.21
C ASP A 110 9.36 -20.52 30.59
N THR A 111 9.56 -19.56 31.47
CA THR A 111 8.51 -18.69 32.00
C THR A 111 7.84 -17.81 30.94
N ARG A 112 8.54 -17.51 29.83
CA ARG A 112 7.99 -16.74 28.70
C ARG A 112 6.89 -17.47 27.97
N TRP A 113 6.86 -18.81 28.07
CA TRP A 113 5.86 -19.68 27.45
C TRP A 113 4.55 -19.78 28.25
N ASP A 114 4.58 -19.54 29.55
CA ASP A 114 3.45 -19.79 30.47
C ASP A 114 2.15 -19.10 30.09
N ALA A 115 2.20 -17.84 29.68
CA ALA A 115 0.99 -17.08 29.34
C ALA A 115 0.35 -17.58 28.03
N PHE A 116 1.16 -17.83 27.02
CA PHE A 116 0.69 -18.34 25.71
C PHE A 116 0.19 -19.77 25.82
N SER A 117 0.88 -20.64 26.54
CA SER A 117 0.50 -22.03 26.77
C SER A 117 -0.83 -22.17 27.50
N ARG A 118 -1.08 -21.27 28.47
CA ARG A 118 -2.38 -21.26 29.20
C ARG A 118 -3.54 -20.83 28.32
N ALA A 119 -3.29 -19.93 27.37
CA ALA A 119 -4.29 -19.45 26.42
C ALA A 119 -4.58 -20.47 25.31
N HIS A 120 -3.61 -21.33 24.98
CA HIS A 120 -3.65 -22.26 23.84
C HIS A 120 -3.21 -23.67 24.23
N PRO A 121 -3.90 -24.37 25.15
CA PRO A 121 -3.52 -25.68 25.65
C PRO A 121 -3.60 -26.78 24.56
N GLU A 122 -4.37 -26.55 23.51
CA GLU A 122 -4.53 -27.46 22.36
C GLU A 122 -3.24 -27.60 21.53
N LEU A 123 -2.34 -26.62 21.57
CA LEU A 123 -1.16 -26.60 20.69
C LEU A 123 -0.04 -27.57 21.07
N ARG A 124 -0.09 -28.26 22.20
CA ARG A 124 0.84 -29.32 22.65
C ARG A 124 2.31 -29.12 22.26
N ILE A 125 2.84 -27.89 22.50
CA ILE A 125 4.21 -27.55 22.15
C ILE A 125 5.15 -28.06 23.26
N ARG A 126 6.26 -28.71 22.85
CA ARG A 126 7.29 -29.26 23.74
C ARG A 126 8.59 -28.46 23.62
N SER A 127 8.96 -28.10 22.39
CA SER A 127 10.18 -27.36 22.12
C SER A 127 9.94 -26.29 21.06
N ILE A 128 10.71 -25.19 21.14
CA ILE A 128 10.65 -24.08 20.20
C ILE A 128 12.07 -23.68 19.82
N ALA A 129 12.30 -23.49 18.51
CA ALA A 129 13.38 -22.65 18.01
C ALA A 129 12.76 -21.42 17.34
N CYS A 130 13.17 -20.25 17.78
CA CYS A 130 12.70 -18.98 17.24
C CYS A 130 13.90 -18.14 16.80
N ILE A 131 13.94 -17.81 15.50
CA ILE A 131 15.06 -17.10 14.87
C ILE A 131 14.55 -15.80 14.28
N PRO A 132 15.21 -14.66 14.54
CA PRO A 132 14.79 -13.37 13.98
C PRO A 132 15.16 -13.27 12.50
N ILE A 133 14.27 -12.68 11.71
CA ILE A 133 14.52 -12.22 10.35
C ILE A 133 14.96 -10.76 10.48
N ARG A 134 16.23 -10.46 10.23
CA ARG A 134 16.80 -9.14 10.49
C ARG A 134 17.27 -8.45 9.21
N SER A 135 17.16 -7.13 9.22
CA SER A 135 17.78 -6.24 8.27
C SER A 135 18.55 -5.16 9.02
N GLY A 136 19.87 -5.29 9.08
CA GLY A 136 20.69 -4.49 9.95
C GLY A 136 20.29 -4.68 11.43
N GLU A 137 20.00 -3.58 12.12
CA GLU A 137 19.54 -3.61 13.52
C GLU A 137 18.02 -3.89 13.67
N LYS A 138 17.26 -3.83 12.57
CA LYS A 138 15.80 -3.96 12.60
C LYS A 138 15.36 -5.41 12.44
N THR A 139 14.48 -5.89 13.31
CA THR A 139 13.79 -7.17 13.15
C THR A 139 12.55 -6.97 12.28
N LEU A 140 12.47 -7.68 11.17
CA LEU A 140 11.33 -7.66 10.23
C LEU A 140 10.26 -8.69 10.60
N GLY A 141 10.67 -9.75 11.28
CA GLY A 141 9.82 -10.86 11.67
C GLY A 141 10.61 -11.93 12.39
N VAL A 142 9.96 -13.06 12.66
CA VAL A 142 10.58 -14.22 13.27
C VAL A 142 10.11 -15.51 12.60
N ILE A 143 10.96 -16.51 12.54
CA ILE A 143 10.60 -17.89 12.15
C ILE A 143 10.59 -18.75 13.39
N GLN A 144 9.51 -19.51 13.56
CA GLN A 144 9.36 -20.49 14.64
C GLN A 144 9.32 -21.90 14.08
N LEU A 145 10.10 -22.79 14.65
CA LEU A 145 10.07 -24.23 14.45
C LEU A 145 9.64 -24.88 15.76
N LEU A 146 8.55 -25.64 15.72
CA LEU A 146 7.94 -26.25 16.89
C LEU A 146 8.11 -27.76 16.84
N ASN A 147 8.47 -28.36 17.99
CA ASN A 147 8.63 -29.83 18.16
C ASN A 147 9.57 -30.44 17.11
N THR A 148 10.71 -29.81 16.87
CA THR A 148 11.71 -30.34 15.93
C THR A 148 12.44 -31.57 16.54
N LYS A 149 12.85 -32.47 15.67
CA LYS A 149 13.58 -33.69 16.03
C LYS A 149 15.11 -33.53 16.02
N LEU A 150 15.60 -32.43 15.51
CA LEU A 150 17.03 -32.15 15.39
C LEU A 150 17.57 -31.49 16.64
N ASP A 151 18.87 -31.71 16.88
CA ASP A 151 19.63 -30.98 17.88
C ASP A 151 19.77 -29.51 17.45
N LEU A 152 18.91 -28.69 18.03
CA LEU A 152 18.89 -27.23 17.80
C LEU A 152 19.96 -26.49 18.63
N GLU A 153 20.63 -27.16 19.56
CA GLU A 153 21.71 -26.57 20.36
C GLU A 153 23.04 -26.55 19.60
N SER A 154 23.14 -27.28 18.48
CA SER A 154 24.34 -27.25 17.66
C SER A 154 24.50 -25.90 16.98
N GLU A 155 25.69 -25.29 17.12
CA GLU A 155 26.05 -24.01 16.43
C GLU A 155 25.82 -24.09 14.92
N TYR A 156 25.98 -25.26 14.36
CA TYR A 156 25.77 -25.52 12.94
C TYR A 156 24.29 -25.37 12.53
N SER A 157 23.36 -25.95 13.31
CA SER A 157 21.92 -25.82 13.03
C SER A 157 21.44 -24.38 13.15
N ILE A 158 21.90 -23.66 14.17
CA ILE A 158 21.58 -22.26 14.35
C ILE A 158 22.14 -21.40 13.21
N SER A 159 23.38 -21.64 12.78
CA SER A 159 24.00 -20.93 11.67
C SER A 159 23.28 -21.15 10.35
N PHE A 160 22.84 -22.38 10.08
CA PHE A 160 22.06 -22.70 8.90
C PHE A 160 20.69 -21.99 8.89
N LEU A 161 19.99 -21.98 10.03
CA LEU A 161 18.73 -21.25 10.19
C LEU A 161 18.92 -19.74 10.00
N ARG A 162 20.01 -19.18 10.52
CA ARG A 162 20.33 -17.76 10.34
C ARG A 162 20.49 -17.40 8.86
N ILE A 163 21.26 -18.18 8.11
CA ILE A 163 21.45 -17.93 6.68
C ILE A 163 20.11 -17.94 5.93
N LEU A 164 19.21 -18.87 6.25
CA LEU A 164 17.89 -18.91 5.64
C LEU A 164 17.02 -17.72 6.06
N CYS A 165 17.14 -17.26 7.32
CA CYS A 165 16.49 -16.02 7.77
C CYS A 165 17.05 -14.77 7.06
N ASP A 166 18.36 -14.74 6.77
CA ASP A 166 18.98 -13.65 6.00
C ASP A 166 18.43 -13.61 4.57
N TYR A 167 18.25 -14.77 3.92
CA TYR A 167 17.58 -14.84 2.63
C TYR A 167 16.12 -14.36 2.69
N ALA A 168 15.39 -14.72 3.76
CA ALA A 168 14.03 -14.21 3.96
C ALA A 168 14.02 -12.69 4.13
N ALA A 169 14.99 -12.13 4.88
CA ALA A 169 15.13 -10.69 5.03
C ALA A 169 15.40 -9.98 3.70
N ILE A 170 16.27 -10.54 2.87
CA ILE A 170 16.54 -10.02 1.51
C ILE A 170 15.27 -10.05 0.66
N ALA A 171 14.51 -11.15 0.67
CA ALA A 171 13.26 -11.26 -0.07
C ALA A 171 12.24 -10.18 0.35
N ILE A 172 12.04 -10.02 1.67
CA ILE A 172 11.13 -9.02 2.23
C ILE A 172 11.55 -7.60 1.85
N GLN A 173 12.85 -7.29 1.92
CA GLN A 173 13.35 -5.97 1.55
C GLN A 173 13.19 -5.69 0.05
N ASN A 174 13.51 -6.66 -0.79
CA ASN A 174 13.33 -6.52 -2.25
C ASN A 174 11.87 -6.26 -2.59
N ALA A 175 10.93 -7.04 -2.02
CA ALA A 175 9.51 -6.85 -2.25
C ALA A 175 9.02 -5.47 -1.77
N ARG A 176 9.47 -5.01 -0.58
CA ARG A 176 9.16 -3.66 -0.06
C ARG A 176 9.72 -2.57 -0.97
N SER A 177 10.95 -2.74 -1.46
CA SER A 177 11.59 -1.78 -2.37
C SER A 177 10.87 -1.70 -3.71
N VAL A 178 10.50 -2.85 -4.29
CA VAL A 178 9.72 -2.90 -5.54
C VAL A 178 8.37 -2.23 -5.36
N LYS A 179 7.66 -2.51 -4.25
CA LYS A 179 6.39 -1.86 -3.93
C LYS A 179 6.53 -0.35 -3.81
N LEU A 180 7.54 0.12 -3.07
CA LEU A 180 7.81 1.54 -2.92
C LEU A 180 8.14 2.21 -4.25
N ILE A 181 8.99 1.59 -5.08
CA ILE A 181 9.31 2.09 -6.43
C ILE A 181 8.03 2.17 -7.27
N HIS A 182 7.18 1.14 -7.21
CA HIS A 182 5.91 1.14 -7.91
C HIS A 182 5.02 2.30 -7.45
N GLU A 183 4.81 2.45 -6.14
CA GLU A 183 4.03 3.55 -5.56
C GLU A 183 4.57 4.92 -6.01
N LEU A 184 5.89 5.15 -5.94
CA LEU A 184 6.53 6.37 -6.41
C LEU A 184 6.39 6.60 -7.93
N THR A 185 6.21 5.55 -8.73
CA THR A 185 6.04 5.67 -10.18
C THR A 185 4.60 5.91 -10.61
N ILE A 186 3.60 5.60 -9.79
CA ILE A 186 2.18 5.71 -10.13
C ILE A 186 1.46 6.86 -9.42
N THR A 187 2.08 7.49 -8.41
CA THR A 187 1.47 8.60 -7.65
C THR A 187 2.04 9.96 -8.08
N ASP A 188 1.28 11.00 -7.80
CA ASP A 188 1.70 12.40 -7.88
C ASP A 188 2.15 12.90 -6.50
N ASP A 189 3.39 13.33 -6.39
CA ASP A 189 4.02 13.72 -5.13
C ASP A 189 3.36 14.92 -4.43
N CYS A 190 2.69 15.76 -5.19
CA CYS A 190 2.03 16.95 -4.66
C CYS A 190 0.70 16.62 -3.98
N THR A 191 -0.11 15.77 -4.61
CA THR A 191 -1.50 15.51 -4.21
C THR A 191 -1.71 14.17 -3.53
N GLY A 192 -0.76 13.22 -3.70
CA GLY A 192 -0.90 11.83 -3.28
C GLY A 192 -2.01 11.07 -4.02
N LEU A 193 -2.52 11.61 -5.12
CA LEU A 193 -3.37 10.92 -6.07
C LEU A 193 -2.52 10.10 -7.05
N PHE A 194 -3.13 9.26 -7.85
CA PHE A 194 -2.43 8.64 -8.97
C PHE A 194 -2.02 9.71 -10.00
N ASN A 195 -0.94 9.43 -10.73
CA ASN A 195 -0.47 10.29 -11.81
C ASN A 195 -1.09 9.92 -13.16
N ALA A 196 -0.85 10.78 -14.19
CA ALA A 196 -1.38 10.56 -15.53
C ALA A 196 -0.91 9.23 -16.15
N ARG A 197 0.33 8.76 -15.87
CA ARG A 197 0.83 7.48 -16.39
C ARG A 197 -0.04 6.31 -15.94
N HIS A 198 -0.36 6.26 -14.66
CA HIS A 198 -1.20 5.19 -14.11
C HIS A 198 -2.65 5.25 -14.63
N LEU A 199 -3.16 6.46 -14.97
CA LEU A 199 -4.46 6.58 -15.63
C LEU A 199 -4.51 5.79 -16.94
N TYR A 200 -3.49 5.94 -17.80
CA TYR A 200 -3.45 5.20 -19.07
C TYR A 200 -3.42 3.69 -18.85
N THR A 201 -2.63 3.22 -17.89
CA THR A 201 -2.58 1.79 -17.53
C THR A 201 -3.97 1.27 -17.12
N LEU A 202 -4.66 1.96 -16.21
CA LEU A 202 -5.98 1.52 -15.77
C LEU A 202 -7.05 1.63 -16.88
N LEU A 203 -6.95 2.60 -17.78
CA LEU A 203 -7.86 2.69 -18.93
C LEU A 203 -7.65 1.54 -19.91
N ASP A 204 -6.39 1.16 -20.19
CA ASP A 204 -6.08 0.01 -21.03
C ASP A 204 -6.66 -1.28 -20.41
N GLU A 205 -6.48 -1.50 -19.10
CA GLU A 205 -7.04 -2.63 -18.35
C GLU A 205 -8.58 -2.67 -18.43
N GLN A 206 -9.26 -1.52 -18.30
CA GLN A 206 -10.73 -1.46 -18.42
C GLN A 206 -11.24 -1.80 -19.83
N ILE A 207 -10.51 -1.41 -20.86
CA ILE A 207 -10.87 -1.71 -22.24
C ILE A 207 -10.58 -3.17 -22.57
N GLU A 208 -9.47 -3.73 -22.09
CA GLU A 208 -9.19 -5.17 -22.21
C GLU A 208 -10.26 -6.01 -21.48
N LEU A 209 -10.69 -5.57 -20.30
CA LEU A 209 -11.80 -6.20 -19.58
C LEU A 209 -13.10 -6.18 -20.41
N ALA A 210 -13.40 -5.06 -21.07
CA ALA A 210 -14.57 -4.92 -21.93
C ALA A 210 -14.54 -5.85 -23.15
N ALA A 211 -13.36 -6.23 -23.63
CA ALA A 211 -13.24 -7.23 -24.72
C ALA A 211 -13.65 -8.64 -24.26
N THR A 212 -13.53 -8.93 -22.95
CA THR A 212 -13.91 -10.22 -22.36
C THR A 212 -15.32 -10.20 -21.76
N ILE A 213 -15.73 -9.06 -21.20
CA ILE A 213 -17.02 -8.84 -20.55
C ILE A 213 -17.72 -7.68 -21.27
N PRO A 214 -18.61 -7.95 -22.24
CA PRO A 214 -19.25 -6.91 -23.07
C PRO A 214 -20.10 -5.89 -22.29
N GLU A 215 -20.55 -6.23 -21.10
CA GLU A 215 -21.31 -5.35 -20.21
C GLU A 215 -20.42 -4.36 -19.44
N THR A 216 -19.10 -4.42 -19.59
CA THR A 216 -18.18 -3.50 -18.92
C THR A 216 -18.49 -2.06 -19.32
N ARG A 217 -18.73 -1.25 -18.31
CA ARG A 217 -18.98 0.19 -18.44
C ARG A 217 -18.07 0.93 -17.47
N PHE A 218 -17.62 2.09 -17.87
CA PHE A 218 -16.97 3.04 -16.98
C PHE A 218 -17.19 4.46 -17.47
N SER A 219 -17.04 5.42 -16.59
CA SER A 219 -17.07 6.82 -16.96
C SER A 219 -15.75 7.49 -16.62
N LEU A 220 -15.36 8.48 -17.40
CA LEU A 220 -14.17 9.28 -17.22
C LEU A 220 -14.56 10.74 -16.99
N LEU A 221 -14.12 11.30 -15.87
CA LEU A 221 -14.38 12.66 -15.47
C LEU A 221 -13.07 13.46 -15.53
N PHE A 222 -13.02 14.52 -16.31
CA PHE A 222 -11.97 15.53 -16.27
C PHE A 222 -12.42 16.74 -15.45
N VAL A 223 -11.49 17.33 -14.72
CA VAL A 223 -11.74 18.51 -13.86
C VAL A 223 -10.58 19.47 -14.01
N ASP A 224 -10.86 20.72 -14.30
CA ASP A 224 -9.90 21.83 -14.31
C ASP A 224 -10.31 22.86 -13.26
N LEU A 225 -9.37 23.33 -12.45
CA LEU A 225 -9.65 24.30 -11.39
C LEU A 225 -9.67 25.72 -11.96
N ASP A 226 -10.83 26.34 -11.91
CA ASP A 226 -10.99 27.70 -12.43
C ASP A 226 -10.16 28.71 -11.63
N HIS A 227 -9.40 29.54 -12.36
CA HIS A 227 -8.57 30.60 -11.79
C HIS A 227 -7.44 30.12 -10.84
N PHE A 228 -7.00 28.88 -10.90
CA PHE A 228 -5.91 28.38 -10.04
C PHE A 228 -4.61 29.21 -10.19
N LYS A 229 -4.31 29.67 -11.40
CA LYS A 229 -3.15 30.56 -11.64
C LYS A 229 -3.19 31.79 -10.76
N LEU A 230 -4.36 32.40 -10.55
CA LEU A 230 -4.50 33.57 -9.68
C LEU A 230 -4.12 33.29 -8.24
N VAL A 231 -4.39 32.06 -7.75
CA VAL A 231 -3.97 31.60 -6.41
C VAL A 231 -2.45 31.55 -6.33
N ASN A 232 -1.78 31.00 -7.33
CA ASN A 232 -0.31 30.98 -7.39
C ASN A 232 0.29 32.38 -7.45
N ASP A 233 -0.29 33.24 -8.29
CA ASP A 233 0.19 34.64 -8.48
C ASP A 233 0.00 35.47 -7.19
N THR A 234 -1.05 35.19 -6.41
CA THR A 234 -1.39 35.94 -5.19
C THR A 234 -0.69 35.39 -3.93
N HIS A 235 -0.62 34.07 -3.80
CA HIS A 235 -0.20 33.41 -2.55
C HIS A 235 1.11 32.59 -2.71
N GLY A 236 1.62 32.47 -3.93
CA GLY A 236 2.83 31.71 -4.25
C GLY A 236 2.57 30.21 -4.49
N HIS A 237 3.51 29.57 -5.18
CA HIS A 237 3.41 28.16 -5.60
C HIS A 237 3.29 27.16 -4.44
N LEU A 238 3.87 27.48 -3.27
CA LEU A 238 3.78 26.60 -2.11
C LEU A 238 2.33 26.49 -1.59
N ILE A 239 1.62 27.60 -1.58
CA ILE A 239 0.18 27.63 -1.22
C ILE A 239 -0.65 26.93 -2.29
N GLY A 240 -0.34 27.17 -3.58
CA GLY A 240 -0.99 26.44 -4.67
C GLY A 240 -0.83 24.94 -4.58
N SER A 241 0.38 24.44 -4.27
CA SER A 241 0.62 23.00 -4.10
C SER A 241 -0.19 22.41 -2.94
N ARG A 242 -0.27 23.10 -1.81
CA ARG A 242 -1.10 22.67 -0.67
C ARG A 242 -2.58 22.65 -1.02
N LEU A 243 -3.03 23.64 -1.79
CA LEU A 243 -4.40 23.71 -2.27
C LEU A 243 -4.73 22.53 -3.17
N LEU A 244 -3.84 22.17 -4.11
CA LEU A 244 -4.00 20.98 -4.96
C LEU A 244 -4.09 19.69 -4.14
N ALA A 245 -3.29 19.55 -3.07
CA ALA A 245 -3.35 18.42 -2.17
C ALA A 245 -4.70 18.30 -1.44
N GLU A 246 -5.24 19.43 -0.94
CA GLU A 246 -6.55 19.44 -0.29
C GLU A 246 -7.70 19.15 -1.28
N VAL A 247 -7.62 19.65 -2.52
CA VAL A 247 -8.58 19.31 -3.59
C VAL A 247 -8.52 17.82 -3.92
N GLY A 248 -7.33 17.25 -4.09
CA GLY A 248 -7.16 15.82 -4.31
C GLY A 248 -7.77 14.99 -3.19
N GLY A 249 -7.55 15.40 -1.93
CA GLY A 249 -8.16 14.78 -0.76
C GLY A 249 -9.71 14.87 -0.76
N LEU A 250 -10.26 16.01 -1.20
CA LEU A 250 -11.71 16.17 -1.36
C LEU A 250 -12.25 15.21 -2.43
N MET A 251 -11.62 15.16 -3.60
CA MET A 251 -12.06 14.26 -4.68
C MET A 251 -12.08 12.80 -4.24
N ARG A 252 -11.02 12.33 -3.59
CA ARG A 252 -10.93 10.94 -3.09
C ARG A 252 -12.04 10.62 -2.09
N ARG A 253 -12.34 11.52 -1.17
CA ARG A 253 -13.44 11.33 -0.20
C ARG A 253 -14.82 11.39 -0.85
N ALA A 254 -15.03 12.31 -1.79
CA ALA A 254 -16.33 12.50 -2.45
C ALA A 254 -16.72 11.34 -3.35
N LEU A 255 -15.76 10.80 -4.09
CA LEU A 255 -15.97 9.70 -5.05
C LEU A 255 -15.86 8.32 -4.39
N GLY A 256 -15.17 8.21 -3.24
CA GLY A 256 -15.02 6.96 -2.50
C GLY A 256 -13.98 5.99 -3.08
N PRO A 257 -13.69 4.89 -2.36
CA PRO A 257 -12.57 4.00 -2.66
C PRO A 257 -12.75 3.11 -3.90
N ALA A 258 -13.98 2.97 -4.40
CA ALA A 258 -14.25 2.21 -5.63
C ALA A 258 -13.81 2.95 -6.90
N ASN A 259 -13.48 4.25 -6.79
CA ASN A 259 -13.13 5.11 -7.90
C ASN A 259 -11.68 5.59 -7.78
N SER A 260 -10.99 5.69 -8.91
CA SER A 260 -9.59 6.13 -8.96
C SER A 260 -9.51 7.59 -9.33
N CYS A 261 -8.75 8.37 -8.54
CA CYS A 261 -8.51 9.79 -8.77
C CYS A 261 -7.06 10.03 -9.16
N PHE A 262 -6.86 10.90 -10.14
CA PHE A 262 -5.57 11.20 -10.75
C PHE A 262 -5.32 12.70 -10.80
N ARG A 263 -4.08 13.10 -10.67
CA ARG A 263 -3.63 14.40 -11.14
C ARG A 263 -3.09 14.23 -12.56
N TYR A 264 -3.76 14.86 -13.53
CA TYR A 264 -3.38 14.74 -14.93
C TYR A 264 -2.20 15.66 -15.27
N GLY A 265 -2.23 16.89 -14.75
CA GLY A 265 -1.14 17.86 -14.86
C GLY A 265 -1.56 19.24 -14.35
N GLY A 266 -0.62 20.04 -13.87
CA GLY A 266 -0.93 21.40 -13.42
C GLY A 266 -2.07 21.46 -12.39
N ASP A 267 -3.19 22.02 -12.78
CA ASP A 267 -4.47 22.16 -12.07
C ASP A 267 -5.58 21.24 -12.61
N GLU A 268 -5.21 20.26 -13.45
CA GLU A 268 -6.12 19.30 -14.05
C GLU A 268 -6.14 17.98 -13.27
N PHE A 269 -7.33 17.50 -12.99
CA PHE A 269 -7.59 16.24 -12.32
C PHE A 269 -8.47 15.34 -13.18
N VAL A 270 -8.35 14.04 -12.97
CA VAL A 270 -9.19 13.04 -13.64
C VAL A 270 -9.74 12.07 -12.61
N ALA A 271 -10.94 11.56 -12.82
CA ALA A 271 -11.44 10.41 -12.09
C ALA A 271 -11.94 9.33 -13.05
N LEU A 272 -11.51 8.10 -12.81
CA LEU A 272 -12.02 6.89 -13.46
C LEU A 272 -13.07 6.29 -12.54
N LEU A 273 -14.26 6.05 -13.08
CA LEU A 273 -15.46 5.60 -12.37
C LEU A 273 -15.89 4.23 -12.94
N PRO A 274 -15.24 3.11 -12.51
CA PRO A 274 -15.56 1.78 -13.02
C PRO A 274 -16.99 1.37 -12.67
N GLY A 275 -17.68 0.73 -13.63
CA GLY A 275 -19.05 0.25 -13.43
C GLY A 275 -20.13 1.34 -13.41
N LEU A 276 -19.77 2.62 -13.46
CA LEU A 276 -20.74 3.71 -13.48
C LEU A 276 -21.16 4.02 -14.93
N GLU A 277 -22.44 3.82 -15.20
CA GLU A 277 -23.10 4.30 -16.42
C GLU A 277 -23.30 5.82 -16.38
N LYS A 278 -23.60 6.41 -17.54
CA LYS A 278 -23.68 7.86 -17.73
C LYS A 278 -24.48 8.60 -16.65
N GLN A 279 -25.71 8.13 -16.32
CA GLN A 279 -26.53 8.82 -15.34
C GLN A 279 -25.95 8.78 -13.93
N ALA A 280 -25.46 7.62 -13.48
CA ALA A 280 -24.85 7.48 -12.17
C ALA A 280 -23.55 8.29 -12.07
N ALA A 281 -22.80 8.37 -13.16
CA ALA A 281 -21.59 9.20 -13.23
C ALA A 281 -21.91 10.70 -13.20
N ILE A 282 -23.01 11.13 -13.83
CA ILE A 282 -23.53 12.52 -13.74
C ILE A 282 -23.84 12.84 -12.27
N ASP A 283 -24.57 11.98 -11.57
CA ASP A 283 -24.96 12.21 -10.17
C ASP A 283 -23.73 12.29 -9.25
N ALA A 284 -22.74 11.42 -9.45
CA ALA A 284 -21.47 11.47 -8.75
C ALA A 284 -20.68 12.76 -9.03
N THR A 285 -20.65 13.18 -10.29
CA THR A 285 -20.01 14.43 -10.74
C THR A 285 -20.69 15.65 -10.14
N MET A 286 -22.01 15.72 -10.15
CA MET A 286 -22.77 16.83 -9.54
C MET A 286 -22.49 16.93 -8.04
N LYS A 287 -22.45 15.81 -7.34
CA LYS A 287 -22.12 15.76 -5.91
C LYS A 287 -20.70 16.28 -5.65
N LEU A 288 -19.71 15.87 -6.45
CA LEU A 288 -18.34 16.37 -6.33
C LEU A 288 -18.27 17.87 -6.61
N TRP A 289 -18.90 18.34 -7.67
CA TRP A 289 -18.96 19.75 -8.04
C TRP A 289 -19.58 20.62 -6.93
N GLU A 290 -20.69 20.19 -6.34
CA GLU A 290 -21.28 20.88 -5.20
C GLU A 290 -20.36 20.91 -3.98
N GLN A 291 -19.68 19.81 -3.70
CA GLN A 291 -18.74 19.76 -2.57
C GLN A 291 -17.56 20.69 -2.78
N LEU A 292 -17.00 20.75 -4.01
CA LEU A 292 -15.91 21.66 -4.35
C LEU A 292 -16.32 23.12 -4.12
N ARG A 293 -17.49 23.53 -4.58
CA ARG A 293 -18.02 24.89 -4.41
C ARG A 293 -18.27 25.28 -2.95
N LYS A 294 -18.73 24.34 -2.13
CA LYS A 294 -19.02 24.55 -0.70
C LYS A 294 -17.75 24.53 0.15
N ALA A 295 -16.69 23.89 -0.33
CA ALA A 295 -15.44 23.73 0.42
C ALA A 295 -14.76 25.08 0.68
N ARG A 296 -14.04 25.14 1.79
CA ARG A 296 -13.11 26.21 2.11
C ARG A 296 -11.77 25.57 2.41
N PHE A 297 -10.82 25.91 1.60
CA PHE A 297 -9.49 25.29 1.62
C PHE A 297 -8.51 26.10 2.44
N LEU A 298 -7.47 25.45 2.93
CA LEU A 298 -6.34 26.03 3.67
C LEU A 298 -6.75 26.72 4.97
N THR A 299 -7.86 26.30 5.57
CA THR A 299 -8.39 26.87 6.82
C THR A 299 -7.43 26.68 7.99
N GLY A 300 -6.70 25.57 8.05
CA GLY A 300 -5.65 25.31 9.05
C GLY A 300 -4.45 26.28 8.96
N GLN A 301 -4.35 27.04 7.89
CA GLN A 301 -3.30 28.04 7.65
C GLN A 301 -3.83 29.49 7.75
N GLY A 302 -5.05 29.64 8.21
CA GLY A 302 -5.71 30.94 8.33
C GLY A 302 -6.20 31.51 6.99
N LEU A 303 -6.16 30.75 5.90
CA LEU A 303 -6.73 31.09 4.62
C LEU A 303 -8.11 30.42 4.46
N PHE A 304 -9.00 31.04 3.69
CA PHE A 304 -10.36 30.54 3.44
C PHE A 304 -10.66 30.62 1.94
N LEU A 305 -9.88 29.86 1.13
CA LEU A 305 -9.98 29.92 -0.31
C LEU A 305 -11.19 29.12 -0.79
N ALA A 306 -11.98 29.72 -1.66
CA ALA A 306 -13.05 29.06 -2.39
C ALA A 306 -12.58 28.81 -3.82
N LEU A 307 -12.90 27.66 -4.36
CA LEU A 307 -12.59 27.27 -5.72
C LEU A 307 -13.85 26.89 -6.47
N ALA A 308 -13.83 27.13 -7.77
CA ALA A 308 -14.74 26.55 -8.74
C ALA A 308 -13.94 25.65 -9.68
N GLY A 309 -14.63 24.83 -10.44
CA GLY A 309 -14.02 23.96 -11.44
C GLY A 309 -14.92 23.71 -12.64
N SER A 310 -14.29 23.43 -13.75
CA SER A 310 -14.92 23.03 -15.00
C SER A 310 -14.78 21.52 -15.16
N PHE A 311 -15.92 20.82 -15.34
CA PHE A 311 -16.02 19.36 -15.29
C PHE A 311 -16.48 18.83 -16.65
N GLY A 312 -15.78 17.84 -17.18
CA GLY A 312 -16.12 17.15 -18.42
C GLY A 312 -16.29 15.66 -18.21
N LEU A 313 -17.44 15.10 -18.57
CA LEU A 313 -17.77 13.69 -18.36
C LEU A 313 -17.99 12.99 -19.69
N ALA A 314 -17.41 11.79 -19.84
CA ALA A 314 -17.65 10.88 -20.93
C ALA A 314 -17.77 9.43 -20.42
N THR A 315 -18.60 8.60 -21.10
CA THR A 315 -18.90 7.22 -20.70
C THR A 315 -18.50 6.24 -21.80
N PHE A 316 -17.75 5.20 -21.41
CA PHE A 316 -17.40 4.08 -22.31
C PHE A 316 -18.54 3.05 -22.34
N PRO A 317 -18.85 2.48 -23.52
CA PRO A 317 -18.27 2.76 -24.85
C PRO A 317 -19.00 3.86 -25.64
N GLU A 318 -20.06 4.47 -25.08
CA GLU A 318 -20.98 5.37 -25.80
C GLU A 318 -20.28 6.57 -26.41
N ASP A 319 -19.36 7.20 -25.65
CA ASP A 319 -18.70 8.45 -26.03
C ASP A 319 -17.29 8.22 -26.59
N GLY A 320 -16.80 6.96 -26.53
CA GLY A 320 -15.50 6.57 -27.06
C GLY A 320 -15.20 5.09 -26.80
N ALA A 321 -14.78 4.37 -27.84
CA ALA A 321 -14.51 2.93 -27.79
C ALA A 321 -13.01 2.59 -27.65
N SER A 322 -12.15 3.57 -27.42
CA SER A 322 -10.70 3.38 -27.20
C SER A 322 -10.18 4.41 -26.21
N VAL A 323 -9.01 4.14 -25.59
CA VAL A 323 -8.39 5.06 -24.61
C VAL A 323 -8.26 6.47 -25.19
N PRO A 324 -7.71 6.70 -26.41
CA PRO A 324 -7.61 8.05 -26.94
C PRO A 324 -8.97 8.70 -27.23
N ALA A 325 -10.00 7.90 -27.57
CA ALA A 325 -11.32 8.43 -27.88
C ALA A 325 -12.06 8.89 -26.62
N ILE A 326 -12.04 8.09 -25.54
CA ILE A 326 -12.74 8.43 -24.30
C ILE A 326 -12.06 9.61 -23.57
N ILE A 327 -10.73 9.66 -23.56
CA ILE A 327 -9.98 10.80 -23.01
C ILE A 327 -10.35 12.07 -23.77
N ARG A 328 -10.32 12.05 -25.10
CA ARG A 328 -10.66 13.20 -25.94
C ARG A 328 -12.09 13.66 -25.72
N ALA A 329 -13.04 12.71 -25.57
CA ALA A 329 -14.42 13.07 -25.32
C ALA A 329 -14.60 13.81 -23.99
N ALA A 330 -14.02 13.29 -22.89
CA ALA A 330 -14.10 13.91 -21.59
C ALA A 330 -13.36 15.26 -21.52
N ASP A 331 -12.17 15.35 -22.11
CA ASP A 331 -11.39 16.60 -22.22
C ASP A 331 -12.13 17.68 -23.01
N THR A 332 -12.74 17.31 -24.14
CA THR A 332 -13.58 18.22 -24.95
C THR A 332 -14.72 18.79 -24.12
N MET A 333 -15.40 17.96 -23.33
CA MET A 333 -16.47 18.41 -22.45
C MET A 333 -15.96 19.32 -21.33
N MET A 334 -14.80 19.03 -20.73
CA MET A 334 -14.19 19.92 -19.75
C MET A 334 -13.88 21.29 -20.37
N TYR A 335 -13.35 21.32 -21.57
CA TYR A 335 -13.09 22.57 -22.28
C TYR A 335 -14.39 23.32 -22.60
N GLU A 336 -15.48 22.63 -22.96
CA GLU A 336 -16.80 23.24 -23.11
C GLU A 336 -17.31 23.87 -21.80
N ALA A 337 -17.21 23.14 -20.69
CA ALA A 337 -17.55 23.64 -19.36
C ALA A 337 -16.71 24.86 -18.98
N LYS A 338 -15.44 24.90 -19.38
CA LYS A 338 -14.50 26.02 -19.12
C LYS A 338 -14.90 27.33 -19.82
N THR A 339 -15.68 27.29 -20.91
CA THR A 339 -16.20 28.48 -21.58
C THR A 339 -17.14 29.30 -20.70
N THR A 340 -17.93 28.61 -19.86
CA THR A 340 -18.85 29.22 -18.90
C THR A 340 -18.31 29.24 -17.48
N ARG A 341 -17.30 28.40 -17.20
CA ARG A 341 -16.71 28.13 -15.88
C ARG A 341 -17.71 27.65 -14.84
N ASP A 342 -17.22 27.09 -13.75
CA ASP A 342 -18.03 26.58 -12.64
C ASP A 342 -19.23 25.76 -13.15
N ASN A 343 -18.95 24.83 -14.07
CA ASN A 343 -19.99 24.08 -14.79
C ASN A 343 -19.58 22.64 -15.08
N ILE A 344 -20.55 21.85 -15.50
CA ILE A 344 -20.40 20.45 -15.92
C ILE A 344 -20.88 20.34 -17.36
N ALA A 345 -20.09 19.72 -18.23
CA ALA A 345 -20.51 19.30 -19.55
C ALA A 345 -20.38 17.77 -19.70
N VAL A 346 -21.32 17.18 -20.39
CA VAL A 346 -21.42 15.71 -20.56
C VAL A 346 -21.49 15.36 -22.04
N ALA A 347 -20.70 14.42 -22.47
CA ALA A 347 -20.68 13.95 -23.85
C ALA A 347 -22.08 13.45 -24.28
N GLY A 348 -22.53 13.94 -25.43
CA GLY A 348 -23.86 13.67 -25.97
C GLY A 348 -25.00 14.49 -25.34
N LEU A 349 -24.77 15.21 -24.23
CA LEU A 349 -25.78 16.04 -23.55
C LEU A 349 -25.43 17.53 -23.55
N GLY A 350 -24.12 17.89 -23.65
CA GLY A 350 -23.65 19.25 -23.54
C GLY A 350 -23.61 19.76 -22.10
N LEU A 351 -23.71 21.08 -21.92
CA LEU A 351 -23.68 21.71 -20.60
C LEU A 351 -24.91 21.31 -19.76
N LEU A 352 -24.65 20.83 -18.54
CA LEU A 352 -25.69 20.56 -17.54
C LEU A 352 -25.98 21.83 -16.77
N THR A 353 -26.76 22.71 -17.35
CA THR A 353 -26.93 24.06 -16.84
C THR A 353 -28.00 24.27 -15.82
N GLY A 354 -27.75 25.20 -14.98
CA GLY A 354 -28.58 25.97 -14.10
C GLY A 354 -27.80 26.91 -13.19
N ALA A 355 -26.50 26.84 -13.17
CA ALA A 355 -25.69 27.78 -12.37
C ALA A 355 -25.48 29.08 -13.18
N LYS A 356 -26.26 30.11 -12.86
CA LYS A 356 -25.81 31.48 -13.11
C LYS A 356 -24.40 31.62 -12.57
N PRO A 357 -23.43 32.20 -13.33
CA PRO A 357 -22.10 32.43 -12.79
C PRO A 357 -22.26 33.17 -11.46
N ALA A 358 -21.71 32.57 -10.39
CA ALA A 358 -21.62 33.29 -9.12
C ALA A 358 -20.84 34.56 -9.41
N ALA A 359 -21.45 35.69 -9.21
CA ALA A 359 -20.77 36.98 -9.34
C ALA A 359 -19.50 36.88 -8.49
N PRO A 360 -18.33 37.34 -9.01
CA PRO A 360 -17.11 37.34 -8.24
C PRO A 360 -17.41 38.09 -6.94
N SER A 361 -17.35 37.38 -5.81
CA SER A 361 -17.45 37.98 -4.50
C SER A 361 -16.20 38.83 -4.28
N GLY A 362 -16.21 40.00 -4.92
CA GLY A 362 -15.28 41.08 -4.66
C GLY A 362 -15.55 41.61 -3.25
N LYS A 363 -15.04 40.93 -2.27
CA LYS A 363 -14.63 41.46 -0.99
C LYS A 363 -13.19 41.05 -0.77
N THR A 364 -12.31 41.71 -1.46
CA THR A 364 -10.98 42.02 -0.96
C THR A 364 -11.20 42.52 0.45
N ALA A 365 -10.85 41.73 1.45
CA ALA A 365 -10.72 42.22 2.80
C ALA A 365 -9.55 43.19 2.78
N THR A 366 -9.85 44.45 2.57
CA THR A 366 -8.98 45.59 2.88
C THR A 366 -8.81 45.53 4.40
N MET A 367 -7.77 44.90 4.86
CA MET A 367 -7.29 45.09 6.22
C MET A 367 -6.89 46.56 6.33
N ALA A 368 -7.66 47.29 7.12
CA ALA A 368 -7.38 48.68 7.50
C ALA A 368 -5.95 48.75 8.08
N ALA A 369 -5.07 49.40 7.39
CA ALA A 369 -3.81 49.92 7.93
C ALA A 369 -4.17 51.05 8.92
N GLY A 370 -4.40 50.71 10.15
CA GLY A 370 -4.73 51.69 11.17
C GLY A 370 -4.88 51.02 12.52
N ASP A 371 -3.78 50.59 13.12
CA ASP A 371 -3.61 50.41 14.55
C ASP A 371 -2.20 49.88 14.91
N LEU A 372 -1.18 50.49 14.34
CA LEU A 372 0.22 50.22 14.67
C LEU A 372 1.00 51.46 15.10
N GLU A 373 0.29 52.54 15.55
CA GLU A 373 0.93 53.75 16.07
C GLU A 373 0.65 54.10 17.55
N ALA A 374 0.06 53.20 18.32
CA ALA A 374 -0.31 53.48 19.72
C ALA A 374 0.43 52.61 20.77
N LYS A 375 1.64 52.10 20.50
CA LYS A 375 2.51 51.51 21.53
C LYS A 375 4.00 51.82 21.31
N ARG A 376 4.31 53.13 21.11
CA ARG A 376 5.63 53.70 21.40
C ARG A 376 5.40 55.09 21.93
N ARG A 377 5.08 55.15 23.23
CA ARG A 377 5.42 56.22 24.16
C ARG A 377 5.46 55.64 25.56
#